data_bc2dc4aff3aba5398b94aaa7a0020324
#
_entry.id   bc2dc4aff3aba5398b94aaa7a0020324
#
_cell.length_a   1.000
_cell.length_b   1.000
_cell.length_c   1.000
_cell.angle_alpha   90.00
_cell.angle_beta   90.00
_cell.angle_gamma   90.00
#
_symmetry.space_group_name_H-M   'P 1'
#
loop_
_entity.id
_entity.type
_entity.pdbx_description
1 polymer ?
#
loop_
_entity_poly.entity_id
_entity_poly.type
_entity_poly.pdbx_seq_one_letter_code
_entity_poly.pdbx_strand_id
1 'polypeptide(L)'
;MGAILLLEDGRRFVGQAFGAVTTRVGEAVFNTAMSGYQEVLTDPSYAEQVVCMTAPHIGNTGINLEDEESERVHVAGFLVRSLSHAPSNWRSTGGLHRYLAERGVPGMQGLDTRALVRHLRDKGAMRCVVSTDGTSEAALREQLGAWPGMVGRNLAVEVACKAPWVSSDPKQPTVRFAVLDGGIKRNILRLLGDTGAYVRVHPITDPASAFTDGVDAVLVGNGPGDPAALTGPVGELRSVLGKLPVVGICLGHQLLALALGAETYKLKFGHRGANQPVRDERTGRVEITSQNHGFGVEPKSLAATGAVVTHTHLNDHTISGFVHPGKRVFAVQYHPEAAPGPHDSRSILLHQFVRFAQGIDP
;
A
#
# COMPACT_ATOMS: atom_id res chain seq x y z
N MET A 1 17.49 4.87 -25.63
CA MET A 1 16.17 5.37 -26.06
C MET A 1 15.74 6.50 -25.14
N GLY A 2 15.04 7.53 -25.69
CA GLY A 2 14.41 8.58 -24.89
C GLY A 2 13.18 8.07 -24.17
N ALA A 3 12.83 8.71 -23.05
CA ALA A 3 11.60 8.46 -22.33
C ALA A 3 10.90 9.78 -22.04
N ILE A 4 9.57 9.75 -22.01
CA ILE A 4 8.72 10.92 -21.73
C ILE A 4 7.74 10.57 -20.62
N LEU A 5 7.63 11.46 -19.63
CA LEU A 5 6.54 11.51 -18.68
C LEU A 5 5.71 12.76 -19.01
N LEU A 6 4.41 12.58 -19.26
CA LEU A 6 3.45 13.65 -19.47
C LEU A 6 2.40 13.64 -18.37
N LEU A 7 2.23 14.77 -17.68
CA LEU A 7 1.22 14.96 -16.63
C LEU A 7 -0.07 15.55 -17.22
N GLU A 8 -1.19 15.37 -16.55
CA GLU A 8 -2.50 15.84 -17.01
C GLU A 8 -2.62 17.38 -17.16
N ASP A 9 -1.83 18.13 -16.40
CA ASP A 9 -1.75 19.58 -16.51
C ASP A 9 -0.86 20.07 -17.68
N GLY A 10 -0.35 19.12 -18.49
CA GLY A 10 0.50 19.38 -19.64
C GLY A 10 1.99 19.47 -19.33
N ARG A 11 2.41 19.40 -18.07
CA ARG A 11 3.83 19.42 -17.72
C ARG A 11 4.51 18.14 -18.22
N ARG A 12 5.68 18.32 -18.82
CA ARG A 12 6.47 17.25 -19.43
C ARG A 12 7.83 17.13 -18.80
N PHE A 13 8.27 15.89 -18.59
CA PHE A 13 9.64 15.55 -18.22
C PHE A 13 10.22 14.60 -19.27
N VAL A 14 11.50 14.76 -19.56
CA VAL A 14 12.23 13.90 -20.50
C VAL A 14 13.41 13.26 -19.78
N GLY A 15 13.78 12.06 -20.22
CA GLY A 15 14.89 11.31 -19.66
C GLY A 15 15.30 10.14 -20.55
N GLN A 16 15.97 9.17 -19.97
CA GLN A 16 16.43 7.95 -20.63
C GLN A 16 15.57 6.77 -20.18
N ALA A 17 15.20 5.93 -21.14
CA ALA A 17 14.42 4.72 -20.89
C ALA A 17 15.26 3.61 -20.23
N PHE A 18 14.65 2.89 -19.30
CA PHE A 18 15.08 1.58 -18.83
C PHE A 18 13.83 0.71 -18.57
N GLY A 19 14.03 -0.58 -18.25
CA GLY A 19 12.91 -1.51 -18.14
C GLY A 19 12.31 -1.85 -19.50
N ALA A 20 11.00 -2.02 -19.58
CA ALA A 20 10.29 -2.37 -20.80
C ALA A 20 10.17 -1.20 -21.77
N VAL A 21 10.13 -1.52 -23.07
CA VAL A 21 9.82 -0.55 -24.13
C VAL A 21 8.29 -0.58 -24.35
N THR A 22 7.59 0.36 -23.73
CA THR A 22 6.12 0.39 -23.72
C THR A 22 5.61 1.74 -23.23
N THR A 23 4.31 1.96 -23.35
CA THR A 23 3.59 3.11 -22.80
C THR A 23 2.58 2.63 -21.75
N ARG A 24 2.53 3.30 -20.60
CA ARG A 24 1.60 3.03 -19.51
C ARG A 24 1.02 4.32 -18.94
N VAL A 25 -0.27 4.27 -18.59
CA VAL A 25 -0.98 5.37 -17.91
C VAL A 25 -1.14 5.02 -16.43
N GLY A 26 -1.19 6.03 -15.57
CA GLY A 26 -1.41 5.84 -14.13
C GLY A 26 -1.45 7.15 -13.36
N GLU A 27 -1.47 7.06 -12.04
CA GLU A 27 -1.34 8.22 -11.15
C GLU A 27 0.14 8.46 -10.81
N ALA A 28 0.64 9.66 -11.09
CA ALA A 28 1.99 10.07 -10.69
C ALA A 28 2.04 10.30 -9.19
N VAL A 29 2.92 9.55 -8.52
CA VAL A 29 3.15 9.64 -7.08
C VAL A 29 4.64 9.63 -6.78
N PHE A 30 5.05 10.01 -5.57
CA PHE A 30 6.44 9.93 -5.15
C PHE A 30 6.58 9.16 -3.83
N ASN A 31 7.70 8.48 -3.68
CA ASN A 31 8.05 7.73 -2.48
C ASN A 31 9.36 8.27 -1.90
N THR A 32 9.39 8.53 -0.59
CA THR A 32 10.53 9.13 0.12
C THR A 32 11.43 8.10 0.81
N ALA A 33 11.19 6.80 0.63
CA ALA A 33 12.08 5.76 1.15
C ALA A 33 13.45 5.82 0.47
N MET A 34 14.50 5.61 1.25
CA MET A 34 15.88 5.60 0.76
C MET A 34 16.31 4.23 0.21
N SER A 35 15.59 3.16 0.56
CA SER A 35 15.85 1.77 0.19
C SER A 35 14.53 1.03 0.00
N GLY A 36 14.58 -0.26 -0.38
CA GLY A 36 13.40 -1.08 -0.51
C GLY A 36 12.59 -0.82 -1.78
N TYR A 37 13.26 -0.49 -2.87
CA TYR A 37 12.58 -0.22 -4.13
C TYR A 37 11.94 -1.49 -4.73
N GLN A 38 12.44 -2.68 -4.44
CA GLN A 38 11.84 -3.94 -4.91
C GLN A 38 10.51 -4.21 -4.20
N GLU A 39 10.47 -3.97 -2.91
CA GLU A 39 9.25 -4.03 -2.10
C GLU A 39 8.21 -3.02 -2.61
N VAL A 40 8.63 -1.77 -2.92
CA VAL A 40 7.75 -0.77 -3.54
C VAL A 40 7.20 -1.24 -4.89
N LEU A 41 8.03 -1.86 -5.73
CA LEU A 41 7.61 -2.36 -7.05
C LEU A 41 6.58 -3.49 -6.95
N THR A 42 6.69 -4.33 -5.94
CA THR A 42 5.89 -5.54 -5.78
C THR A 42 4.75 -5.40 -4.76
N ASP A 43 4.64 -4.27 -4.05
CA ASP A 43 3.50 -3.94 -3.19
C ASP A 43 2.24 -3.69 -4.05
N PRO A 44 1.19 -4.52 -3.91
CA PRO A 44 -0.04 -4.35 -4.68
C PRO A 44 -0.71 -2.99 -4.49
N SER A 45 -0.48 -2.31 -3.36
CA SER A 45 -1.02 -0.97 -3.09
C SER A 45 -0.55 0.10 -4.08
N TYR A 46 0.50 -0.17 -4.89
CA TYR A 46 0.93 0.69 -5.99
C TYR A 46 0.29 0.37 -7.35
N ALA A 47 -0.72 -0.49 -7.41
CA ALA A 47 -1.38 -0.80 -8.69
C ALA A 47 -1.85 0.48 -9.40
N GLU A 48 -1.53 0.56 -10.70
CA GLU A 48 -1.80 1.72 -11.58
C GLU A 48 -1.12 3.04 -11.14
N GLN A 49 -0.07 3.01 -10.33
CA GLN A 49 0.70 4.20 -9.98
C GLN A 49 2.05 4.24 -10.71
N VAL A 50 2.43 5.41 -11.18
CA VAL A 50 3.78 5.71 -11.69
C VAL A 50 4.58 6.32 -10.55
N VAL A 51 5.52 5.55 -10.02
CA VAL A 51 6.22 5.89 -8.77
C VAL A 51 7.54 6.57 -9.04
N CYS A 52 7.70 7.79 -8.52
CA CYS A 52 8.98 8.53 -8.51
C CYS A 52 9.70 8.31 -7.18
N MET A 53 10.85 7.66 -7.19
CA MET A 53 11.72 7.59 -6.02
C MET A 53 12.46 8.90 -5.80
N THR A 54 12.42 9.41 -4.54
CA THR A 54 13.14 10.64 -4.20
C THR A 54 14.61 10.39 -3.90
N ALA A 55 14.97 9.16 -3.50
CA ALA A 55 16.36 8.75 -3.36
C ALA A 55 17.08 8.87 -4.72
N PRO A 56 18.25 9.54 -4.78
CA PRO A 56 18.85 9.91 -6.04
C PRO A 56 19.44 8.72 -6.81
N HIS A 57 19.78 7.62 -6.13
CA HIS A 57 20.44 6.46 -6.71
C HIS A 57 19.69 5.18 -6.38
N ILE A 58 19.16 4.51 -7.38
CA ILE A 58 18.28 3.34 -7.25
C ILE A 58 18.86 2.18 -8.09
N GLY A 59 18.64 0.93 -7.64
CA GLY A 59 19.12 -0.28 -8.31
C GLY A 59 20.45 -0.81 -7.78
N ASN A 60 21.05 -0.13 -6.83
CA ASN A 60 22.38 -0.46 -6.27
C ASN A 60 22.40 -1.79 -5.47
N THR A 61 21.29 -2.19 -4.86
CA THR A 61 21.19 -3.48 -4.14
C THR A 61 20.78 -4.65 -5.05
N GLY A 62 20.43 -4.36 -6.32
CA GLY A 62 19.94 -5.38 -7.26
C GLY A 62 18.53 -5.86 -6.92
N ILE A 63 18.21 -7.07 -7.37
CA ILE A 63 16.95 -7.77 -7.17
C ILE A 63 17.23 -9.13 -6.53
N ASN A 64 16.34 -9.59 -5.67
CA ASN A 64 16.35 -10.93 -5.09
C ASN A 64 14.90 -11.46 -4.89
N LEU A 65 14.74 -12.74 -4.61
CA LEU A 65 13.42 -13.37 -4.48
C LEU A 65 12.77 -13.19 -3.11
N GLU A 66 13.54 -12.78 -2.09
CA GLU A 66 13.05 -12.68 -0.71
C GLU A 66 12.34 -11.35 -0.42
N ASP A 67 12.72 -10.27 -1.14
CA ASP A 67 12.20 -8.92 -0.95
C ASP A 67 10.95 -8.64 -1.80
N GLU A 68 10.39 -9.65 -2.50
CA GLU A 68 9.12 -9.51 -3.20
C GLU A 68 7.95 -9.59 -2.22
N GLU A 69 7.08 -8.56 -2.24
CA GLU A 69 5.88 -8.49 -1.41
C GLU A 69 4.64 -9.15 -2.04
N SER A 70 4.73 -9.51 -3.33
CA SER A 70 3.72 -10.27 -4.06
C SER A 70 4.33 -10.98 -5.28
N GLU A 71 3.52 -11.68 -6.07
CA GLU A 71 4.00 -12.48 -7.21
C GLU A 71 4.37 -11.66 -8.45
N ARG A 72 4.01 -10.36 -8.50
CA ARG A 72 4.22 -9.51 -9.67
C ARG A 72 4.60 -8.08 -9.30
N VAL A 73 5.12 -7.35 -10.27
CA VAL A 73 5.28 -5.90 -10.19
C VAL A 73 3.93 -5.23 -10.47
N HIS A 74 3.52 -4.31 -9.59
CA HIS A 74 2.21 -3.65 -9.67
C HIS A 74 2.27 -2.21 -10.18
N VAL A 75 3.42 -1.55 -10.06
CA VAL A 75 3.55 -0.17 -10.54
C VAL A 75 3.33 -0.07 -12.04
N ALA A 76 2.66 0.99 -12.49
CA ALA A 76 2.47 1.29 -13.90
C ALA A 76 3.77 1.80 -14.56
N GLY A 77 4.66 2.43 -13.79
CA GLY A 77 5.96 2.91 -14.23
C GLY A 77 6.86 3.29 -13.07
N PHE A 78 8.16 3.36 -13.32
CA PHE A 78 9.15 3.62 -12.28
C PHE A 78 10.14 4.71 -12.68
N LEU A 79 10.22 5.78 -11.89
CA LEU A 79 10.96 6.98 -12.20
C LEU A 79 12.07 7.18 -11.18
N VAL A 80 13.32 7.35 -11.64
CA VAL A 80 14.50 7.52 -10.79
C VAL A 80 15.39 8.64 -11.30
N ARG A 81 16.15 9.27 -10.41
CA ARG A 81 17.17 10.25 -10.83
C ARG A 81 18.32 9.56 -11.54
N SER A 82 18.83 8.46 -10.98
CA SER A 82 19.94 7.68 -11.51
C SER A 82 19.73 6.20 -11.23
N LEU A 83 19.84 5.38 -12.27
CA LEU A 83 19.80 3.92 -12.18
C LEU A 83 21.22 3.38 -12.01
N SER A 84 21.43 2.49 -11.04
CA SER A 84 22.64 1.69 -10.94
C SER A 84 22.62 0.56 -11.98
N HIS A 85 23.59 0.53 -12.85
CA HIS A 85 23.74 -0.51 -13.86
C HIS A 85 24.49 -1.76 -13.32
N ALA A 86 25.20 -1.61 -12.22
CA ALA A 86 25.96 -2.68 -11.57
C ALA A 86 25.52 -2.80 -10.10
N PRO A 87 24.61 -3.72 -9.78
CA PRO A 87 24.24 -3.96 -8.40
C PRO A 87 25.43 -4.51 -7.61
N SER A 88 25.56 -4.06 -6.35
CA SER A 88 26.61 -4.47 -5.44
C SER A 88 26.01 -4.86 -4.08
N ASN A 89 25.43 -6.05 -4.01
CA ASN A 89 24.89 -6.63 -2.79
C ASN A 89 25.00 -8.16 -2.89
N TRP A 90 25.37 -8.82 -1.79
CA TRP A 90 25.55 -10.28 -1.74
C TRP A 90 24.25 -11.06 -2.01
N ARG A 91 23.07 -10.47 -1.77
CA ARG A 91 21.77 -11.08 -2.05
C ARG A 91 21.30 -10.87 -3.50
N SER A 92 22.01 -10.04 -4.28
CA SER A 92 21.59 -9.70 -5.64
C SER A 92 21.65 -10.90 -6.58
N THR A 93 20.53 -11.21 -7.25
CA THR A 93 20.41 -12.21 -8.31
C THR A 93 20.26 -11.59 -9.70
N GLY A 94 20.10 -10.25 -9.78
CA GLY A 94 19.93 -9.55 -11.05
C GLY A 94 19.82 -8.04 -10.90
N GLY A 95 19.78 -7.35 -12.05
CA GLY A 95 19.66 -5.89 -12.11
C GLY A 95 18.22 -5.41 -12.34
N LEU A 96 17.91 -4.24 -11.82
CA LEU A 96 16.57 -3.62 -11.87
C LEU A 96 16.07 -3.38 -13.31
N HIS A 97 16.96 -2.98 -14.25
CA HIS A 97 16.57 -2.78 -15.65
C HIS A 97 15.95 -4.04 -16.26
N ARG A 98 16.63 -5.18 -16.13
CA ARG A 98 16.19 -6.46 -16.67
C ARG A 98 14.90 -6.93 -15.98
N TYR A 99 14.85 -6.81 -14.67
CA TYR A 99 13.69 -7.17 -13.85
C TYR A 99 12.41 -6.49 -14.31
N LEU A 100 12.46 -5.16 -14.56
CA LEU A 100 11.31 -4.42 -15.07
C LEU A 100 11.00 -4.72 -16.54
N ALA A 101 12.03 -4.94 -17.38
CA ALA A 101 11.85 -5.29 -18.78
C ALA A 101 11.08 -6.62 -18.94
N GLU A 102 11.46 -7.65 -18.20
CA GLU A 102 10.81 -8.95 -18.19
C GLU A 102 9.37 -8.92 -17.67
N ARG A 103 9.01 -7.90 -16.87
CA ARG A 103 7.68 -7.70 -16.29
C ARG A 103 6.83 -6.67 -17.03
N GLY A 104 7.32 -6.15 -18.17
CA GLY A 104 6.58 -5.21 -19.01
C GLY A 104 6.36 -3.82 -18.38
N VAL A 105 7.24 -3.41 -17.45
CA VAL A 105 7.12 -2.12 -16.76
C VAL A 105 8.13 -1.11 -17.30
N PRO A 106 7.68 0.06 -17.79
CA PRO A 106 8.56 1.12 -18.25
C PRO A 106 9.24 1.82 -17.09
N GLY A 107 10.53 2.10 -17.25
CA GLY A 107 11.33 2.90 -16.34
C GLY A 107 11.91 4.14 -17.02
N MET A 108 12.11 5.21 -16.27
CA MET A 108 12.71 6.44 -16.75
C MET A 108 13.75 6.95 -15.75
N GLN A 109 14.94 7.26 -16.24
CA GLN A 109 16.03 7.88 -15.45
C GLN A 109 16.48 9.21 -16.05
N GLY A 110 17.24 9.99 -15.28
CA GLY A 110 17.83 11.26 -15.75
C GLY A 110 16.88 12.44 -15.71
N LEU A 111 15.61 12.25 -15.33
CA LEU A 111 14.66 13.35 -15.15
C LEU A 111 14.96 14.14 -13.87
N ASP A 112 14.47 15.37 -13.80
CA ASP A 112 14.49 16.16 -12.58
C ASP A 112 13.40 15.68 -11.59
N THR A 113 13.75 14.65 -10.81
CA THR A 113 12.85 14.08 -9.80
C THR A 113 12.46 15.10 -8.73
N ARG A 114 13.35 16.03 -8.36
CA ARG A 114 13.04 17.09 -7.39
C ARG A 114 11.98 18.04 -7.93
N ALA A 115 12.07 18.45 -9.19
CA ALA A 115 11.07 19.31 -9.82
C ALA A 115 9.71 18.59 -9.92
N LEU A 116 9.69 17.30 -10.27
CA LEU A 116 8.48 16.48 -10.31
C LEU A 116 7.86 16.37 -8.90
N VAL A 117 8.63 16.00 -7.89
CA VAL A 117 8.15 15.85 -6.50
C VAL A 117 7.57 17.16 -5.96
N ARG A 118 8.25 18.29 -6.19
CA ARG A 118 7.72 19.60 -5.78
C ARG A 118 6.40 19.91 -6.48
N HIS A 119 6.30 19.59 -7.76
CA HIS A 119 5.08 19.81 -8.54
C HIS A 119 3.91 18.97 -7.98
N LEU A 120 4.12 17.69 -7.74
CA LEU A 120 3.10 16.81 -7.15
C LEU A 120 2.72 17.21 -5.72
N ARG A 121 3.66 17.68 -4.90
CA ARG A 121 3.38 18.22 -3.58
C ARG A 121 2.49 19.47 -3.65
N ASP A 122 2.78 20.35 -4.59
CA ASP A 122 2.10 21.65 -4.70
C ASP A 122 0.74 21.55 -5.42
N LYS A 123 0.58 20.63 -6.38
CA LYS A 123 -0.63 20.46 -7.20
C LYS A 123 -1.47 19.24 -6.82
N GLY A 124 -0.88 18.23 -6.20
CA GLY A 124 -1.48 16.94 -5.88
C GLY A 124 -0.96 15.82 -6.75
N ALA A 125 -1.21 14.58 -6.31
CA ALA A 125 -1.07 13.41 -7.18
C ALA A 125 -2.03 13.55 -8.35
N MET A 126 -1.58 13.22 -9.57
CA MET A 126 -2.33 13.50 -10.79
C MET A 126 -2.11 12.41 -11.84
N ARG A 127 -3.00 12.38 -12.82
CA ARG A 127 -2.90 11.45 -13.95
C ARG A 127 -1.63 11.74 -14.75
N CYS A 128 -1.00 10.66 -15.20
CA CYS A 128 0.18 10.76 -16.05
C CYS A 128 0.26 9.59 -17.04
N VAL A 129 1.08 9.77 -18.06
CA VAL A 129 1.50 8.71 -18.97
C VAL A 129 3.02 8.73 -19.07
N VAL A 130 3.61 7.53 -18.94
CA VAL A 130 5.05 7.30 -19.15
C VAL A 130 5.24 6.46 -20.42
N SER A 131 6.09 6.93 -21.33
CA SER A 131 6.38 6.26 -22.61
C SER A 131 7.88 6.10 -22.81
N THR A 132 8.27 4.89 -23.23
CA THR A 132 9.64 4.50 -23.57
C THR A 132 9.74 3.93 -24.99
N ASP A 133 8.63 3.87 -25.74
CA ASP A 133 8.50 3.23 -27.05
C ASP A 133 8.43 4.24 -28.22
N GLY A 134 8.50 5.54 -27.92
CA GLY A 134 8.45 6.59 -28.93
C GLY A 134 7.03 6.97 -29.38
N THR A 135 5.99 6.57 -28.65
CA THR A 135 4.59 6.98 -28.90
C THR A 135 4.50 8.50 -28.98
N SER A 136 3.77 9.01 -29.98
CA SER A 136 3.63 10.45 -30.24
C SER A 136 2.91 11.16 -29.09
N GLU A 137 3.25 12.42 -28.84
CA GLU A 137 2.63 13.19 -27.77
C GLU A 137 1.10 13.31 -27.93
N ALA A 138 0.60 13.37 -29.16
CA ALA A 138 -0.84 13.40 -29.42
C ALA A 138 -1.53 12.11 -28.91
N ALA A 139 -0.95 10.95 -29.23
CA ALA A 139 -1.46 9.66 -28.73
C ALA A 139 -1.30 9.50 -27.21
N LEU A 140 -0.23 10.05 -26.61
CA LEU A 140 -0.07 10.07 -25.16
C LEU A 140 -1.16 10.91 -24.48
N ARG A 141 -1.52 12.06 -25.03
CA ARG A 141 -2.60 12.91 -24.52
C ARG A 141 -3.96 12.23 -24.61
N GLU A 142 -4.22 11.50 -25.70
CA GLU A 142 -5.44 10.71 -25.87
C GLU A 142 -5.54 9.61 -24.80
N GLN A 143 -4.50 8.80 -24.63
CA GLN A 143 -4.47 7.74 -23.62
C GLN A 143 -4.63 8.31 -22.19
N LEU A 144 -3.96 9.42 -21.88
CA LEU A 144 -4.07 10.11 -20.61
C LEU A 144 -5.48 10.63 -20.35
N GLY A 145 -6.14 11.18 -21.35
CA GLY A 145 -7.53 11.65 -21.27
C GLY A 145 -8.54 10.54 -21.06
N ALA A 146 -8.28 9.35 -21.62
CA ALA A 146 -9.15 8.18 -21.50
C ALA A 146 -9.06 7.49 -20.13
N TRP A 147 -7.96 7.68 -19.38
CA TRP A 147 -7.81 7.02 -18.08
C TRP A 147 -8.62 7.73 -16.98
N PRO A 148 -9.49 7.03 -16.24
CA PRO A 148 -10.46 7.66 -15.32
C PRO A 148 -9.84 8.21 -14.01
N GLY A 149 -8.58 7.87 -13.69
CA GLY A 149 -7.95 8.20 -12.41
C GLY A 149 -8.23 7.16 -11.32
N MET A 150 -7.86 7.47 -10.08
CA MET A 150 -7.93 6.53 -8.95
C MET A 150 -9.25 6.59 -8.19
N VAL A 151 -9.96 7.74 -8.20
CA VAL A 151 -11.22 7.91 -7.47
C VAL A 151 -12.31 7.03 -8.11
N GLY A 152 -13.04 6.30 -7.26
CA GLY A 152 -14.06 5.36 -7.70
C GLY A 152 -13.54 4.01 -8.24
N ARG A 153 -12.21 3.78 -8.23
CA ARG A 153 -11.61 2.53 -8.74
C ARG A 153 -11.52 1.46 -7.66
N ASN A 154 -12.08 0.29 -7.96
CA ASN A 154 -12.01 -0.91 -7.11
C ASN A 154 -10.83 -1.80 -7.56
N LEU A 155 -9.60 -1.35 -7.33
CA LEU A 155 -8.40 -2.09 -7.71
C LEU A 155 -8.09 -3.25 -6.75
N ALA A 156 -8.57 -3.20 -5.51
CA ALA A 156 -8.32 -4.24 -4.52
C ALA A 156 -8.86 -5.61 -4.98
N VAL A 157 -10.02 -5.66 -5.62
CA VAL A 157 -10.59 -6.90 -6.18
C VAL A 157 -9.75 -7.45 -7.36
N GLU A 158 -9.08 -6.58 -8.11
CA GLU A 158 -8.26 -6.98 -9.26
C GLU A 158 -6.95 -7.66 -8.83
N VAL A 159 -6.40 -7.26 -7.67
CA VAL A 159 -5.12 -7.75 -7.16
C VAL A 159 -5.26 -8.84 -6.09
N ALA A 160 -6.44 -9.03 -5.52
CA ALA A 160 -6.75 -10.04 -4.52
C ALA A 160 -6.54 -11.47 -5.02
N CYS A 161 -6.29 -12.40 -4.12
CA CYS A 161 -6.31 -13.84 -4.42
C CYS A 161 -7.69 -14.26 -4.98
N LYS A 162 -7.72 -15.34 -5.74
CA LYS A 162 -8.96 -15.79 -6.40
C LYS A 162 -9.70 -16.89 -5.63
N ALA A 163 -9.04 -17.50 -4.66
CA ALA A 163 -9.60 -18.52 -3.78
C ALA A 163 -8.90 -18.48 -2.43
N PRO A 164 -9.57 -18.94 -1.35
CA PRO A 164 -8.93 -19.04 -0.04
C PRO A 164 -7.75 -20.01 -0.04
N TRP A 165 -6.74 -19.67 0.74
CA TRP A 165 -5.55 -20.50 0.95
C TRP A 165 -4.99 -20.34 2.36
N VAL A 166 -4.17 -21.28 2.82
CA VAL A 166 -3.55 -21.25 4.15
C VAL A 166 -2.11 -20.80 4.04
N SER A 167 -1.76 -19.71 4.71
CA SER A 167 -0.41 -19.16 4.76
C SER A 167 0.42 -19.70 5.92
N SER A 168 -0.22 -20.01 7.06
CA SER A 168 0.43 -20.58 8.25
C SER A 168 -0.49 -21.57 8.95
N ASP A 169 0.01 -22.77 9.26
CA ASP A 169 -0.74 -23.86 9.91
C ASP A 169 0.08 -24.54 11.01
N PRO A 170 0.34 -23.87 12.15
CA PRO A 170 1.02 -24.49 13.28
C PRO A 170 0.13 -25.53 13.97
N LYS A 171 0.73 -26.61 14.50
CA LYS A 171 0.00 -27.69 15.21
C LYS A 171 -0.84 -27.19 16.38
N GLN A 172 -0.37 -26.16 17.06
CA GLN A 172 -1.03 -25.52 18.22
C GLN A 172 -1.01 -24.02 18.00
N PRO A 173 -2.00 -23.45 17.28
CA PRO A 173 -2.02 -22.03 16.99
C PRO A 173 -2.26 -21.20 18.25
N THR A 174 -1.54 -20.09 18.38
CA THR A 174 -1.74 -19.08 19.43
C THR A 174 -3.06 -18.33 19.26
N VAL A 175 -3.46 -18.15 18.01
CA VAL A 175 -4.68 -17.47 17.55
C VAL A 175 -4.97 -17.87 16.11
N ARG A 176 -6.23 -17.86 15.70
CA ARG A 176 -6.69 -18.15 14.32
C ARG A 176 -7.18 -16.91 13.65
N PHE A 177 -6.46 -16.46 12.61
CA PHE A 177 -6.86 -15.32 11.77
C PHE A 177 -7.47 -15.76 10.45
N ALA A 178 -8.62 -15.18 10.13
CA ALA A 178 -9.01 -14.98 8.74
C ALA A 178 -8.43 -13.66 8.26
N VAL A 179 -7.71 -13.68 7.14
CA VAL A 179 -7.08 -12.49 6.54
C VAL A 179 -7.78 -12.17 5.25
N LEU A 180 -8.38 -11.00 5.14
CA LEU A 180 -9.03 -10.53 3.90
C LEU A 180 -7.98 -9.86 3.00
N ASP A 181 -7.79 -10.44 1.84
CA ASP A 181 -6.81 -10.03 0.84
C ASP A 181 -7.44 -9.07 -0.16
N GLY A 182 -7.09 -7.79 -0.05
CA GLY A 182 -7.33 -6.76 -1.05
C GLY A 182 -6.05 -6.35 -1.79
N GLY A 183 -5.02 -7.19 -1.77
CA GLY A 183 -3.67 -6.90 -2.23
C GLY A 183 -2.67 -6.93 -1.07
N ILE A 184 -2.71 -8.01 -0.27
CA ILE A 184 -1.92 -8.12 0.94
C ILE A 184 -0.44 -8.33 0.64
N LYS A 185 0.43 -7.66 1.41
CA LYS A 185 1.87 -7.85 1.37
C LYS A 185 2.27 -9.16 2.05
N ARG A 186 3.19 -9.89 1.41
CA ARG A 186 3.73 -11.15 1.97
C ARG A 186 4.31 -10.97 3.36
N ASN A 187 4.93 -9.83 3.66
CA ASN A 187 5.55 -9.62 4.97
C ASN A 187 4.53 -9.55 6.11
N ILE A 188 3.29 -9.11 5.86
CA ILE A 188 2.21 -9.20 6.87
C ILE A 188 1.95 -10.66 7.24
N LEU A 189 1.82 -11.53 6.23
CA LEU A 189 1.55 -12.95 6.43
C LEU A 189 2.72 -13.68 7.12
N ARG A 190 3.98 -13.34 6.73
CA ARG A 190 5.18 -13.88 7.38
C ARG A 190 5.21 -13.54 8.86
N LEU A 191 5.03 -12.26 9.20
CA LEU A 191 5.08 -11.80 10.59
C LEU A 191 3.93 -12.38 11.43
N LEU A 192 2.73 -12.52 10.87
CA LEU A 192 1.64 -13.24 11.56
C LEU A 192 2.00 -14.71 11.81
N GLY A 193 2.56 -15.39 10.82
CA GLY A 193 3.04 -16.77 10.97
C GLY A 193 4.11 -16.90 12.07
N ASP A 194 5.04 -15.94 12.16
CA ASP A 194 6.10 -15.89 13.18
C ASP A 194 5.55 -15.77 14.61
N THR A 195 4.32 -15.28 14.81
CA THR A 195 3.65 -15.28 16.11
C THR A 195 3.10 -16.65 16.53
N GLY A 196 3.17 -17.65 15.65
CA GLY A 196 2.53 -18.95 15.85
C GLY A 196 1.02 -18.93 15.56
N ALA A 197 0.52 -17.93 14.82
CA ALA A 197 -0.87 -17.86 14.43
C ALA A 197 -1.20 -18.83 13.29
N TYR A 198 -2.40 -19.41 13.31
CA TYR A 198 -3.02 -19.97 12.11
C TYR A 198 -3.52 -18.83 11.23
N VAL A 199 -3.15 -18.84 9.95
CA VAL A 199 -3.48 -17.76 9.02
C VAL A 199 -4.11 -18.33 7.76
N ARG A 200 -5.40 -18.08 7.57
CA ARG A 200 -6.14 -18.39 6.36
C ARG A 200 -6.48 -17.09 5.61
N VAL A 201 -6.04 -17.01 4.38
CA VAL A 201 -6.24 -15.85 3.50
C VAL A 201 -7.49 -16.08 2.66
N HIS A 202 -8.35 -15.07 2.57
CA HIS A 202 -9.59 -15.06 1.79
C HIS A 202 -9.60 -13.89 0.82
N PRO A 203 -10.16 -14.04 -0.39
CA PRO A 203 -10.47 -12.88 -1.22
C PRO A 203 -11.26 -11.83 -0.45
N ILE A 204 -10.98 -10.55 -0.66
CA ILE A 204 -11.70 -9.46 0.00
C ILE A 204 -13.22 -9.45 -0.33
N THR A 205 -13.60 -10.16 -1.39
CA THR A 205 -15.00 -10.29 -1.84
C THR A 205 -15.76 -11.45 -1.23
N ASP A 206 -15.09 -12.29 -0.42
CA ASP A 206 -15.76 -13.41 0.24
C ASP A 206 -16.85 -12.91 1.19
N PRO A 207 -18.01 -13.59 1.27
CA PRO A 207 -19.04 -13.26 2.26
C PRO A 207 -18.58 -13.59 3.67
N ALA A 208 -19.13 -12.89 4.68
CA ALA A 208 -18.74 -13.07 6.08
C ALA A 208 -18.86 -14.54 6.54
N SER A 209 -19.86 -15.27 6.06
CA SER A 209 -20.04 -16.69 6.36
C SER A 209 -18.87 -17.59 5.91
N ALA A 210 -18.08 -17.16 4.92
CA ALA A 210 -16.96 -17.94 4.41
C ALA A 210 -15.70 -17.78 5.26
N PHE A 211 -15.52 -16.64 5.96
CA PHE A 211 -14.27 -16.33 6.67
C PHE A 211 -14.42 -16.19 8.19
N THR A 212 -15.62 -16.30 8.75
CA THR A 212 -15.83 -16.15 10.22
C THR A 212 -15.89 -17.47 10.98
N ASP A 213 -16.03 -18.60 10.28
CA ASP A 213 -16.14 -19.91 10.94
C ASP A 213 -14.79 -20.42 11.41
N GLY A 214 -14.72 -20.84 12.68
CA GLY A 214 -13.55 -21.46 13.29
C GLY A 214 -12.33 -20.52 13.44
N VAL A 215 -12.52 -19.20 13.45
CA VAL A 215 -11.48 -18.19 13.65
C VAL A 215 -11.72 -17.37 14.92
N ASP A 216 -10.63 -16.85 15.49
CA ASP A 216 -10.65 -16.00 16.68
C ASP A 216 -10.75 -14.52 16.33
N ALA A 217 -10.24 -14.12 15.16
CA ALA A 217 -10.22 -12.73 14.69
C ALA A 217 -10.15 -12.62 13.17
N VAL A 218 -10.50 -11.45 12.66
CA VAL A 218 -10.36 -11.08 11.25
C VAL A 218 -9.31 -10.00 11.12
N LEU A 219 -8.37 -10.14 10.16
CA LEU A 219 -7.47 -9.09 9.74
C LEU A 219 -7.87 -8.63 8.34
N VAL A 220 -8.10 -7.33 8.18
CA VAL A 220 -8.33 -6.71 6.87
C VAL A 220 -7.00 -6.12 6.39
N GLY A 221 -6.47 -6.66 5.30
CA GLY A 221 -5.16 -6.32 4.76
C GLY A 221 -5.10 -4.96 4.08
N ASN A 222 -3.90 -4.62 3.61
CA ASN A 222 -3.65 -3.48 2.73
C ASN A 222 -4.16 -3.74 1.30
N GLY A 223 -4.14 -2.71 0.47
CA GLY A 223 -4.51 -2.81 -0.95
C GLY A 223 -4.62 -1.46 -1.65
N PRO A 224 -4.78 -1.49 -2.98
CA PRO A 224 -4.89 -0.30 -3.83
C PRO A 224 -6.34 0.17 -4.01
N GLY A 225 -6.48 1.35 -4.58
CA GLY A 225 -7.74 1.90 -5.05
C GLY A 225 -8.45 2.81 -4.06
N ASP A 226 -9.70 3.12 -4.37
CA ASP A 226 -10.56 3.95 -3.55
C ASP A 226 -11.36 3.07 -2.58
N PRO A 227 -11.21 3.22 -1.25
CA PRO A 227 -11.94 2.42 -0.27
C PRO A 227 -13.47 2.57 -0.40
N ALA A 228 -13.96 3.74 -0.82
CA ALA A 228 -15.40 3.97 -0.99
C ALA A 228 -16.03 3.16 -2.15
N ALA A 229 -15.21 2.66 -3.08
CA ALA A 229 -15.66 1.78 -4.16
C ALA A 229 -15.90 0.31 -3.71
N LEU A 230 -15.44 -0.06 -2.52
CA LEU A 230 -15.54 -1.42 -1.96
C LEU A 230 -16.83 -1.63 -1.13
N THR A 231 -17.98 -1.24 -1.65
CA THR A 231 -19.26 -1.27 -0.92
C THR A 231 -19.68 -2.67 -0.45
N GLY A 232 -19.43 -3.71 -1.26
CA GLY A 232 -19.68 -5.11 -0.88
C GLY A 232 -18.86 -5.54 0.33
N PRO A 233 -17.52 -5.50 0.26
CA PRO A 233 -16.64 -5.80 1.40
C PRO A 233 -16.96 -4.99 2.67
N VAL A 234 -17.28 -3.70 2.54
CA VAL A 234 -17.72 -2.87 3.68
C VAL A 234 -19.01 -3.41 4.31
N GLY A 235 -19.97 -3.87 3.49
CA GLY A 235 -21.22 -4.50 3.96
C GLY A 235 -20.94 -5.78 4.75
N GLU A 236 -20.09 -6.66 4.24
CA GLU A 236 -19.69 -7.90 4.92
C GLU A 236 -18.96 -7.61 6.24
N LEU A 237 -18.01 -6.69 6.26
CA LEU A 237 -17.31 -6.26 7.49
C LEU A 237 -18.29 -5.73 8.53
N ARG A 238 -19.28 -4.90 8.13
CA ARG A 238 -20.30 -4.38 9.05
C ARG A 238 -21.06 -5.49 9.76
N SER A 239 -21.29 -6.61 9.09
CA SER A 239 -21.99 -7.77 9.68
C SER A 239 -21.17 -8.49 10.76
N VAL A 240 -19.82 -8.33 10.75
CA VAL A 240 -18.88 -8.99 11.68
C VAL A 240 -18.58 -8.11 12.90
N LEU A 241 -18.72 -6.79 12.78
CA LEU A 241 -18.38 -5.84 13.84
C LEU A 241 -19.14 -6.15 15.14
N GLY A 242 -18.39 -6.22 16.25
CA GLY A 242 -18.91 -6.56 17.58
C GLY A 242 -19.07 -8.07 17.84
N LYS A 243 -19.01 -8.93 16.83
CA LYS A 243 -19.06 -10.39 16.98
C LYS A 243 -17.68 -10.99 17.16
N LEU A 244 -16.73 -10.59 16.35
CA LEU A 244 -15.31 -10.99 16.42
C LEU A 244 -14.42 -9.75 16.57
N PRO A 245 -13.21 -9.88 17.13
CA PRO A 245 -12.17 -8.86 16.98
C PRO A 245 -11.82 -8.68 15.50
N VAL A 246 -11.75 -7.44 15.07
CA VAL A 246 -11.34 -7.11 13.70
C VAL A 246 -10.19 -6.11 13.74
N VAL A 247 -9.08 -6.45 13.10
CA VAL A 247 -7.91 -5.57 12.97
C VAL A 247 -7.70 -5.16 11.52
N GLY A 248 -7.16 -3.97 11.29
CA GLY A 248 -7.00 -3.44 9.92
C GLY A 248 -5.66 -2.75 9.69
N ILE A 249 -5.11 -2.94 8.48
CA ILE A 249 -3.88 -2.29 8.01
C ILE A 249 -4.16 -1.53 6.73
N CYS A 250 -3.82 -0.25 6.69
CA CYS A 250 -3.87 0.64 5.52
C CYS A 250 -5.27 0.67 4.88
N LEU A 251 -5.53 -0.02 3.77
CA LEU A 251 -6.88 -0.16 3.20
C LEU A 251 -7.85 -0.73 4.23
N GLY A 252 -7.43 -1.71 5.03
CA GLY A 252 -8.25 -2.29 6.10
C GLY A 252 -8.68 -1.28 7.15
N HIS A 253 -7.81 -0.33 7.53
CA HIS A 253 -8.15 0.78 8.41
C HIS A 253 -9.28 1.65 7.81
N GLN A 254 -9.20 1.95 6.50
CA GLN A 254 -10.19 2.75 5.80
C GLN A 254 -11.54 2.02 5.66
N LEU A 255 -11.50 0.72 5.30
CA LEU A 255 -12.71 -0.10 5.17
C LEU A 255 -13.43 -0.29 6.51
N LEU A 256 -12.68 -0.44 7.61
CA LEU A 256 -13.25 -0.54 8.94
C LEU A 256 -13.89 0.78 9.39
N ALA A 257 -13.28 1.92 9.06
CA ALA A 257 -13.91 3.22 9.29
C ALA A 257 -15.23 3.36 8.52
N LEU A 258 -15.27 2.98 7.23
CA LEU A 258 -16.49 2.96 6.43
C LEU A 258 -17.54 1.97 6.98
N ALA A 259 -17.14 0.80 7.46
CA ALA A 259 -18.02 -0.18 8.07
C ALA A 259 -18.66 0.34 9.37
N LEU A 260 -17.96 1.17 10.13
CA LEU A 260 -18.48 1.88 11.30
C LEU A 260 -19.44 3.03 10.93
N GLY A 261 -19.40 3.51 9.68
CA GLY A 261 -20.23 4.62 9.20
C GLY A 261 -19.48 5.94 9.05
N ALA A 262 -18.16 5.94 9.17
CA ALA A 262 -17.31 7.10 8.86
C ALA A 262 -17.14 7.29 7.35
N GLU A 263 -16.51 8.37 6.95
CA GLU A 263 -16.22 8.74 5.56
C GLU A 263 -14.72 8.71 5.29
N THR A 264 -14.37 8.52 4.01
CA THR A 264 -12.98 8.62 3.54
C THR A 264 -12.87 9.71 2.49
N TYR A 265 -11.67 10.27 2.34
CA TYR A 265 -11.39 11.31 1.35
C TYR A 265 -10.02 11.11 0.70
N LYS A 266 -9.87 11.63 -0.53
CA LYS A 266 -8.59 11.60 -1.23
C LYS A 266 -7.65 12.67 -0.65
N LEU A 267 -6.46 12.26 -0.23
CA LEU A 267 -5.38 13.16 0.16
C LEU A 267 -4.79 13.86 -1.07
N LYS A 268 -4.28 15.05 -0.90
CA LYS A 268 -3.71 15.85 -2.00
C LYS A 268 -2.61 15.09 -2.76
N PHE A 269 -1.64 14.50 -2.05
CA PHE A 269 -0.57 13.69 -2.65
C PHE A 269 -0.33 12.38 -1.90
N GLY A 270 -1.05 12.12 -0.81
CA GLY A 270 -0.93 10.91 0.01
C GLY A 270 0.37 10.82 0.80
N HIS A 271 0.51 9.73 1.56
CA HIS A 271 1.73 9.43 2.31
C HIS A 271 2.40 8.20 1.69
N ARG A 272 3.64 8.35 1.20
CA ARG A 272 4.43 7.24 0.65
C ARG A 272 5.88 7.42 1.03
N GLY A 273 6.39 6.44 1.77
CA GLY A 273 7.77 6.42 2.26
C GLY A 273 7.89 5.70 3.58
N ALA A 274 9.14 5.49 3.98
CA ALA A 274 9.52 4.74 5.19
C ALA A 274 10.02 5.65 6.32
N ASN A 275 9.66 6.93 6.29
CA ASN A 275 10.16 7.98 7.19
C ASN A 275 9.02 8.87 7.71
N GLN A 276 7.84 8.30 7.93
CA GLN A 276 6.64 9.01 8.33
C GLN A 276 6.46 8.94 9.86
N PRO A 277 6.54 10.08 10.58
CA PRO A 277 6.41 10.10 12.03
C PRO A 277 4.94 10.01 12.45
N VAL A 278 4.63 9.06 13.32
CA VAL A 278 3.30 8.85 13.90
C VAL A 278 3.41 8.84 15.42
N ARG A 279 2.50 9.55 16.10
CA ARG A 279 2.40 9.53 17.55
C ARG A 279 1.29 8.59 18.00
N ASP A 280 1.61 7.68 18.92
CA ASP A 280 0.61 6.94 19.69
C ASP A 280 0.05 7.89 20.79
N GLU A 281 -1.23 8.23 20.68
CA GLU A 281 -1.91 9.16 21.58
C GLU A 281 -2.12 8.59 22.98
N ARG A 282 -2.07 7.26 23.12
CA ARG A 282 -2.23 6.57 24.41
C ARG A 282 -0.97 6.68 25.28
N THR A 283 0.20 6.66 24.66
CA THR A 283 1.51 6.63 25.32
C THR A 283 2.33 7.88 25.12
N GLY A 284 1.99 8.72 24.12
CA GLY A 284 2.78 9.86 23.68
C GLY A 284 4.05 9.49 22.89
N ARG A 285 4.31 8.19 22.66
CA ARG A 285 5.48 7.73 21.93
C ARG A 285 5.36 8.07 20.45
N VAL A 286 6.48 8.47 19.85
CA VAL A 286 6.59 8.70 18.40
C VAL A 286 7.34 7.54 17.78
N GLU A 287 6.78 6.98 16.72
CA GLU A 287 7.37 5.93 15.89
C GLU A 287 7.57 6.43 14.47
N ILE A 288 8.63 5.99 13.82
CA ILE A 288 8.83 6.21 12.39
C ILE A 288 8.21 5.04 11.64
N THR A 289 7.29 5.35 10.74
CA THR A 289 6.45 4.34 10.07
C THR A 289 6.67 4.31 8.57
N SER A 290 6.37 3.16 7.97
CA SER A 290 6.21 3.00 6.54
C SER A 290 4.76 3.27 6.14
N GLN A 291 4.54 4.06 5.08
CA GLN A 291 3.21 4.39 4.59
C GLN A 291 3.14 4.31 3.07
N ASN A 292 1.97 3.91 2.56
CA ASN A 292 1.64 3.91 1.14
C ASN A 292 0.13 4.00 0.94
N HIS A 293 -0.42 5.20 1.03
CA HIS A 293 -1.84 5.43 0.81
C HIS A 293 -2.14 6.80 0.21
N GLY A 294 -3.20 6.87 -0.59
CA GLY A 294 -3.70 8.11 -1.21
C GLY A 294 -5.02 8.62 -0.62
N PHE A 295 -5.62 7.85 0.30
CA PHE A 295 -6.87 8.19 0.97
C PHE A 295 -6.68 8.23 2.48
N GLY A 296 -7.51 9.00 3.17
CA GLY A 296 -7.54 9.12 4.62
C GLY A 296 -8.97 9.01 5.15
N VAL A 297 -9.12 8.84 6.46
CA VAL A 297 -10.41 8.81 7.15
C VAL A 297 -10.76 10.22 7.65
N GLU A 298 -12.00 10.66 7.41
CA GLU A 298 -12.47 11.97 7.81
C GLU A 298 -12.69 12.03 9.35
N PRO A 299 -11.99 12.94 10.07
CA PRO A 299 -11.96 12.92 11.53
C PRO A 299 -13.32 13.11 12.21
N LYS A 300 -14.16 14.00 11.70
CA LYS A 300 -15.47 14.28 12.31
C LYS A 300 -16.44 13.12 12.15
N SER A 301 -16.44 12.49 10.97
CA SER A 301 -17.28 11.33 10.71
C SER A 301 -16.84 10.12 11.55
N LEU A 302 -15.53 9.90 11.73
CA LEU A 302 -15.02 8.83 12.59
C LEU A 302 -15.41 9.07 14.05
N ALA A 303 -15.25 10.29 14.56
CA ALA A 303 -15.64 10.63 15.94
C ALA A 303 -17.13 10.38 16.19
N ALA A 304 -18.00 10.65 15.21
CA ALA A 304 -19.43 10.40 15.31
C ALA A 304 -19.81 8.91 15.46
N THR A 305 -18.90 7.99 15.08
CA THR A 305 -19.12 6.53 15.25
C THR A 305 -18.89 6.05 16.69
N GLY A 306 -18.23 6.84 17.54
CA GLY A 306 -17.76 6.43 18.86
C GLY A 306 -16.37 5.78 18.86
N ALA A 307 -15.69 5.76 17.72
CA ALA A 307 -14.30 5.33 17.63
C ALA A 307 -13.36 6.37 18.28
N VAL A 308 -12.26 5.88 18.86
CA VAL A 308 -11.25 6.70 19.52
C VAL A 308 -9.96 6.66 18.70
N VAL A 309 -9.45 7.82 18.33
CA VAL A 309 -8.16 7.94 17.62
C VAL A 309 -7.03 7.53 18.55
N THR A 310 -6.21 6.58 18.10
CA THR A 310 -5.05 6.06 18.85
C THR A 310 -3.73 6.50 18.28
N HIS A 311 -3.68 6.85 16.99
CA HIS A 311 -2.44 7.26 16.32
C HIS A 311 -2.70 8.45 15.41
N THR A 312 -1.78 9.42 15.42
CA THR A 312 -1.86 10.65 14.60
C THR A 312 -0.55 10.86 13.83
N HIS A 313 -0.66 11.13 12.53
CA HIS A 313 0.48 11.53 11.70
C HIS A 313 0.97 12.94 12.08
N LEU A 314 2.27 13.09 12.35
CA LEU A 314 2.79 14.35 12.90
C LEU A 314 3.01 15.46 11.85
N ASN A 315 3.07 15.14 10.56
CA ASN A 315 3.30 16.16 9.52
C ASN A 315 2.03 16.93 9.14
N ASP A 316 0.86 16.29 9.22
CA ASP A 316 -0.41 16.88 8.74
C ASP A 316 -1.62 16.57 9.62
N HIS A 317 -1.39 15.89 10.75
CA HIS A 317 -2.40 15.52 11.74
C HIS A 317 -3.53 14.62 11.23
N THR A 318 -3.31 13.90 10.14
CA THR A 318 -4.26 12.88 9.66
C THR A 318 -4.33 11.71 10.64
N ILE A 319 -5.48 11.04 10.68
CA ILE A 319 -5.69 9.85 11.51
C ILE A 319 -4.83 8.71 10.99
N SER A 320 -3.98 8.17 11.85
CA SER A 320 -3.09 7.03 11.56
C SER A 320 -3.46 5.76 12.30
N GLY A 321 -4.48 5.79 13.16
CA GLY A 321 -5.03 4.62 13.82
C GLY A 321 -6.19 4.97 14.74
N PHE A 322 -7.07 4.00 14.95
CA PHE A 322 -8.21 4.13 15.86
C PHE A 322 -8.57 2.77 16.48
N VAL A 323 -9.31 2.83 17.58
CA VAL A 323 -10.00 1.69 18.20
C VAL A 323 -11.48 2.00 18.33
N HIS A 324 -12.31 0.94 18.30
CA HIS A 324 -13.72 1.02 18.70
C HIS A 324 -14.01 -0.15 19.65
N PRO A 325 -13.91 0.04 20.99
CA PRO A 325 -14.05 -1.06 21.96
C PRO A 325 -15.38 -1.80 21.83
N GLY A 326 -16.51 -1.09 21.76
CA GLY A 326 -17.83 -1.69 21.64
C GLY A 326 -18.09 -2.47 20.37
N LYS A 327 -17.30 -2.25 19.29
CA LYS A 327 -17.34 -3.01 18.04
C LYS A 327 -16.14 -3.94 17.87
N ARG A 328 -15.25 -4.00 18.86
CA ARG A 328 -14.02 -4.81 18.85
C ARG A 328 -13.18 -4.57 17.59
N VAL A 329 -12.87 -3.29 17.30
CA VAL A 329 -12.04 -2.87 16.15
C VAL A 329 -10.78 -2.21 16.64
N PHE A 330 -9.63 -2.58 16.03
CA PHE A 330 -8.36 -1.87 16.14
C PHE A 330 -7.69 -1.79 14.77
N ALA A 331 -7.38 -0.58 14.30
CA ALA A 331 -6.85 -0.40 12.95
C ALA A 331 -5.77 0.68 12.89
N VAL A 332 -4.77 0.47 12.02
CA VAL A 332 -3.69 1.42 11.73
C VAL A 332 -3.59 1.71 10.23
N GLN A 333 -3.33 2.97 9.89
CA GLN A 333 -3.22 3.43 8.49
C GLN A 333 -1.86 3.10 7.88
N TYR A 334 -0.82 3.07 8.70
CA TYR A 334 0.55 2.76 8.29
C TYR A 334 0.79 1.26 8.21
N HIS A 335 1.97 0.89 7.73
CA HIS A 335 2.39 -0.50 7.51
C HIS A 335 3.31 -0.96 8.65
N PRO A 336 2.78 -1.63 9.71
CA PRO A 336 3.60 -2.09 10.84
C PRO A 336 4.55 -3.22 10.46
N GLU A 337 4.28 -3.92 9.36
CA GLU A 337 5.15 -4.93 8.79
C GLU A 337 6.41 -4.37 8.18
N ALA A 338 6.47 -3.05 7.90
CA ALA A 338 7.53 -2.38 7.15
C ALA A 338 7.70 -2.96 5.73
N ALA A 339 8.93 -3.28 5.31
CA ALA A 339 9.25 -3.82 3.99
C ALA A 339 8.68 -2.95 2.83
N PRO A 340 9.31 -1.78 2.53
CA PRO A 340 10.49 -1.24 3.20
C PRO A 340 10.16 -0.47 4.48
N GLY A 341 11.16 -0.24 5.33
CA GLY A 341 11.09 0.74 6.39
C GLY A 341 11.60 0.27 7.75
N PRO A 342 11.49 1.16 8.74
CA PRO A 342 11.90 0.88 10.12
C PRO A 342 10.98 -0.14 10.78
N HIS A 343 11.49 -0.77 11.83
CA HIS A 343 10.78 -1.80 12.57
C HIS A 343 10.11 -1.29 13.87
N ASP A 344 10.05 0.01 14.06
CA ASP A 344 9.55 0.64 15.29
C ASP A 344 8.13 0.20 15.63
N SER A 345 7.28 0.08 14.62
CA SER A 345 5.87 -0.29 14.76
C SER A 345 5.57 -1.79 14.64
N ARG A 346 6.57 -2.66 14.49
CA ARG A 346 6.34 -4.12 14.38
C ARG A 346 5.58 -4.71 15.56
N SER A 347 5.70 -4.12 16.75
CA SER A 347 4.96 -4.53 17.94
C SER A 347 3.45 -4.48 17.75
N ILE A 348 2.93 -3.61 16.89
CA ILE A 348 1.50 -3.55 16.56
C ILE A 348 1.04 -4.91 16.00
N LEU A 349 1.72 -5.42 14.98
CA LEU A 349 1.35 -6.67 14.33
C LEU A 349 1.70 -7.89 15.19
N LEU A 350 2.95 -7.93 15.70
CA LEU A 350 3.45 -9.12 16.42
C LEU A 350 2.82 -9.32 17.80
N HIS A 351 2.39 -8.24 18.46
CA HIS A 351 1.90 -8.30 19.83
C HIS A 351 0.50 -7.71 19.98
N GLN A 352 0.27 -6.47 19.57
CA GLN A 352 -1.00 -5.79 19.87
C GLN A 352 -2.18 -6.43 19.15
N PHE A 353 -2.05 -6.75 17.83
CA PHE A 353 -3.12 -7.42 17.09
C PHE A 353 -3.42 -8.82 17.62
N VAL A 354 -2.38 -9.60 17.96
CA VAL A 354 -2.54 -10.94 18.55
C VAL A 354 -3.23 -10.86 19.92
N ARG A 355 -2.80 -9.98 20.80
CA ARG A 355 -3.43 -9.75 22.10
C ARG A 355 -4.88 -9.29 21.96
N PHE A 356 -5.13 -8.37 21.06
CA PHE A 356 -6.49 -7.89 20.78
C PHE A 356 -7.41 -9.00 20.26
N ALA A 357 -6.90 -9.89 19.40
CA ALA A 357 -7.60 -11.09 18.97
C ALA A 357 -7.95 -12.03 20.15
N GLN A 358 -7.09 -12.10 21.16
CA GLN A 358 -7.30 -12.85 22.39
C GLN A 358 -8.21 -12.14 23.41
N GLY A 359 -8.75 -10.97 23.08
CA GLY A 359 -9.66 -10.21 23.94
C GLY A 359 -8.98 -9.30 24.96
N ILE A 360 -7.69 -9.00 24.76
CA ILE A 360 -6.92 -8.06 25.58
C ILE A 360 -6.88 -6.72 24.88
N ASP A 361 -7.30 -5.66 25.54
CA ASP A 361 -7.28 -4.31 24.97
C ASP A 361 -5.89 -3.87 24.51
N PRO A 362 -5.77 -3.18 23.38
CA PRO A 362 -4.49 -2.77 22.79
C PRO A 362 -3.82 -1.59 23.51
#